data_0fa79d4d85889339f861f2a8fb30c39a
#
_entry.id   0fa79d4d85889339f861f2a8fb30c39a
#
_cell.length_a   1.000
_cell.length_b   1.000
_cell.length_c   1.000
_cell.angle_alpha   90.00
_cell.angle_beta   90.00
_cell.angle_gamma   90.00
#
_symmetry.space_group_name_H-M   'P 1'
#
loop_
_entity.id
_entity.type
_entity.pdbx_description
1 polymer ?
#
loop_
_entity_poly.entity_id
_entity_poly.type
_entity_poly.pdbx_seq_one_letter_code
_entity_poly.pdbx_strand_id
1 'polypeptide(L)'
;MVSLKQMVCAAVAMLAMSTLARAEDGFPFGTEMTLEALPQAGSKRIPNIEIGDHGEVVLELWCKGGKGQFSVAGNTVIFVPGQIQDRSCPPARAQADDELVAALGSVETWKRQGDVLTLIGPKPLRFRTTGN
;
A
#
# COMPACT_ATOMS: atom_id res chain seq x y z
N MET A 1 -51.24 -34.88 26.23
CA MET A 1 -50.93 -34.68 26.01
C MET A 1 -49.91 -34.18 25.49
N VAL A 2 -49.35 -33.77 25.21
CA VAL A 2 -48.61 -33.32 24.74
C VAL A 2 -47.65 -32.82 24.62
N SER A 3 -47.13 -32.77 24.61
CA SER A 3 -46.31 -32.31 24.55
C SER A 3 -45.60 -31.82 23.86
N LEU A 4 -45.43 -31.36 23.47
CA LEU A 4 -44.83 -30.86 22.81
C LEU A 4 -43.96 -30.34 22.72
N LYS A 5 -43.80 -30.11 22.90
CA LYS A 5 -43.11 -29.68 23.01
C LYS A 5 -42.11 -29.59 22.61
N GLN A 6 -41.74 -29.72 22.27
CA GLN A 6 -40.86 -29.72 21.89
C GLN A 6 -40.39 -29.08 21.22
N MET A 7 -40.54 -28.50 21.14
CA MET A 7 -40.16 -27.76 20.59
C MET A 7 -39.03 -27.41 20.54
N VAL A 8 -38.60 -27.52 20.21
CA VAL A 8 -37.53 -27.37 20.16
C VAL A 8 -36.94 -26.56 19.63
N CYS A 9 -36.72 -25.91 19.95
CA CYS A 9 -36.05 -25.07 19.66
C CYS A 9 -34.94 -25.23 19.06
N ALA A 10 -34.92 -25.35 18.17
CA ALA A 10 -33.86 -25.42 17.53
C ALA A 10 -33.19 -24.25 17.53
N ALA A 11 -32.56 -24.07 18.33
CA ALA A 11 -31.85 -23.00 18.36
C ALA A 11 -30.94 -22.99 17.30
N VAL A 12 -31.23 -22.39 16.41
CA VAL A 12 -30.39 -22.33 15.47
C VAL A 12 -29.34 -21.46 15.75
N ALA A 13 -28.40 -21.86 16.07
CA ALA A 13 -27.32 -21.10 16.25
C ALA A 13 -26.88 -20.60 15.03
N MET A 14 -27.23 -19.51 14.78
CA MET A 14 -26.77 -18.95 13.77
C MET A 14 -25.45 -18.62 13.88
N LEU A 15 -24.61 -19.18 13.51
CA LEU A 15 -23.32 -18.86 13.46
C LEU A 15 -23.08 -17.81 12.61
N ALA A 16 -23.10 -16.72 13.07
CA ALA A 16 -22.74 -15.65 12.33
C ALA A 16 -21.32 -15.76 12.04
N MET A 17 -20.99 -16.13 11.00
CA MET A 17 -19.69 -16.15 10.67
C MET A 17 -19.30 -14.87 10.27
N SER A 18 -18.94 -14.05 11.08
CA SER A 18 -18.46 -12.83 10.65
C SER A 18 -17.09 -13.05 10.15
N THR A 19 -16.95 -12.97 8.95
CA THR A 19 -15.68 -12.97 8.40
C THR A 19 -15.15 -11.63 8.67
N LEU A 20 -14.30 -11.49 9.58
CA LEU A 20 -13.68 -10.28 9.83
C LEU A 20 -12.67 -10.02 8.81
N ALA A 21 -12.87 -9.04 8.06
CA ALA A 21 -11.86 -8.57 7.16
C ALA A 21 -10.72 -8.15 8.05
N ARG A 22 -9.59 -8.71 7.89
CA ARG A 22 -8.47 -8.36 8.71
C ARG A 22 -7.98 -7.01 8.31
N ALA A 23 -7.75 -6.18 9.28
CA ALA A 23 -7.27 -4.85 9.00
C ALA A 23 -5.96 -4.87 8.26
N GLU A 24 -5.13 -5.87 8.50
CA GLU A 24 -3.87 -5.91 7.83
C GLU A 24 -3.97 -6.27 6.37
N ASP A 25 -5.14 -6.66 5.89
CA ASP A 25 -5.35 -6.93 4.47
C ASP A 25 -5.85 -5.70 3.73
N GLY A 26 -6.12 -4.64 4.43
CA GLY A 26 -6.55 -3.40 3.80
C GLY A 26 -5.38 -2.59 3.29
N PHE A 27 -5.69 -1.54 2.55
CA PHE A 27 -4.65 -0.64 2.05
C PHE A 27 -3.94 -0.02 3.27
N PRO A 28 -2.60 0.05 3.23
CA PRO A 28 -1.82 0.40 4.42
C PRO A 28 -1.77 1.90 4.70
N PHE A 29 -2.91 2.49 4.97
CA PHE A 29 -2.94 3.87 5.43
C PHE A 29 -2.24 3.98 6.79
N GLY A 30 -1.59 5.09 7.04
CA GLY A 30 -0.91 5.33 8.29
C GLY A 30 0.38 4.54 8.47
N THR A 31 1.00 4.13 7.38
CA THR A 31 2.15 3.22 7.43
C THR A 31 3.30 3.75 6.58
N GLU A 32 4.49 3.55 7.08
CA GLU A 32 5.70 3.84 6.31
C GLU A 32 6.18 2.55 5.66
N MET A 33 6.52 2.59 4.39
CA MET A 33 6.91 1.41 3.64
C MET A 33 8.15 1.68 2.79
N THR A 34 8.96 0.65 2.63
CA THR A 34 10.20 0.71 1.87
C THR A 34 10.07 -0.11 0.60
N LEU A 35 10.54 0.44 -0.50
CA LEU A 35 10.53 -0.26 -1.78
C LEU A 35 11.44 -1.48 -1.74
N GLU A 36 10.98 -2.60 -2.26
CA GLU A 36 11.84 -3.77 -2.39
C GLU A 36 12.70 -3.58 -3.63
N ALA A 37 13.89 -3.07 -3.44
CA ALA A 37 14.82 -2.77 -4.51
C ALA A 37 16.23 -2.72 -3.95
N LEU A 38 17.21 -2.76 -4.83
CA LEU A 38 18.60 -2.60 -4.45
C LEU A 38 18.98 -1.12 -4.47
N PRO A 39 19.93 -0.69 -3.63
CA PRO A 39 20.39 0.68 -3.69
C PRO A 39 21.04 0.98 -5.04
N GLN A 40 21.01 2.24 -5.42
CA GLN A 40 21.75 2.70 -6.59
C GLN A 40 23.25 2.74 -6.29
N ALA A 41 24.04 2.64 -7.34
CA ALA A 41 25.49 2.65 -7.20
C ALA A 41 25.93 3.91 -6.45
N GLY A 42 26.80 3.72 -5.49
CA GLY A 42 27.33 4.84 -4.70
C GLY A 42 26.40 5.39 -3.63
N SER A 43 25.30 4.71 -3.37
CA SER A 43 24.33 5.13 -2.36
C SER A 43 23.84 3.93 -1.58
N LYS A 44 23.44 4.16 -0.35
CA LYS A 44 22.78 3.11 0.43
C LYS A 44 21.29 3.37 0.54
N ARG A 45 20.81 4.42 -0.11
CA ARG A 45 19.44 4.84 0.05
C ARG A 45 18.50 3.99 -0.79
N ILE A 46 17.41 3.59 -0.21
CA ILE A 46 16.33 2.89 -0.89
C ILE A 46 15.07 3.71 -0.70
N PRO A 47 14.27 3.90 -1.74
CA PRO A 47 13.06 4.72 -1.61
C PRO A 47 12.10 4.20 -0.57
N ASN A 48 11.45 5.14 0.11
CA ASN A 48 10.35 4.78 0.96
C ASN A 48 9.21 5.78 0.81
N ILE A 49 8.05 5.37 1.26
CA ILE A 49 6.86 6.20 1.22
C ILE A 49 6.21 6.16 2.59
N GLU A 50 5.71 7.30 3.01
CA GLU A 50 4.94 7.37 4.24
C GLU A 50 3.53 7.70 3.83
N ILE A 51 2.61 6.79 4.07
CA ILE A 51 1.23 6.93 3.64
C ILE A 51 0.42 7.40 4.84
N GLY A 52 -0.17 8.56 4.73
CA GLY A 52 -0.99 9.10 5.81
C GLY A 52 -2.37 8.47 5.85
N ASP A 53 -3.14 8.85 6.85
CA ASP A 53 -4.46 8.26 7.10
C ASP A 53 -5.47 8.55 6.00
N HIS A 54 -5.24 9.58 5.23
CA HIS A 54 -6.16 9.96 4.15
C HIS A 54 -5.53 9.76 2.77
N GLY A 55 -4.46 8.99 2.71
CA GLY A 55 -3.81 8.68 1.44
C GLY A 55 -2.77 9.68 0.99
N GLU A 56 -2.55 10.73 1.76
CA GLU A 56 -1.48 11.66 1.44
C GLU A 56 -0.14 10.94 1.62
N VAL A 57 0.81 11.22 0.77
CA VAL A 57 2.06 10.48 0.75
C VAL A 57 3.24 11.42 0.80
N VAL A 58 4.21 11.07 1.62
CA VAL A 58 5.53 11.69 1.58
C VAL A 58 6.46 10.71 0.92
N LEU A 59 7.14 11.15 -0.13
CA LEU A 59 8.05 10.31 -0.89
C LEU A 59 9.49 10.65 -0.57
N GLU A 60 10.29 9.63 -0.28
CA GLU A 60 11.73 9.74 -0.29
C GLU A 60 12.21 8.81 -1.38
N LEU A 61 12.70 9.37 -2.47
CA LEU A 61 13.07 8.61 -3.65
C LEU A 61 14.55 8.22 -3.58
N TRP A 62 15.11 7.81 -4.70
CA TRP A 62 16.54 7.47 -4.75
C TRP A 62 17.42 8.66 -4.41
N CYS A 63 17.00 9.85 -4.77
CA CYS A 63 17.74 11.08 -4.47
C CYS A 63 16.78 12.20 -4.08
N LYS A 64 15.70 12.38 -4.81
CA LYS A 64 14.76 13.48 -4.58
C LYS A 64 13.75 13.09 -3.50
N GLY A 65 12.97 14.04 -3.10
CA GLY A 65 11.82 13.81 -2.22
C GLY A 65 10.61 14.52 -2.77
N GLY A 66 9.46 14.22 -2.22
CA GLY A 66 8.25 14.88 -2.71
C GLY A 66 7.01 14.39 -2.01
N LYS A 67 5.89 14.71 -2.61
CA LYS A 67 4.59 14.37 -2.06
C LYS A 67 3.71 13.80 -3.15
N GLY A 68 2.64 13.16 -2.74
CA GLY A 68 1.65 12.64 -3.66
C GLY A 68 0.40 12.27 -2.90
N GLN A 69 -0.53 11.66 -3.61
CA GLN A 69 -1.82 11.29 -3.05
C GLN A 69 -2.26 9.95 -3.62
N PHE A 70 -2.58 9.02 -2.74
CA PHE A 70 -3.28 7.80 -3.13
C PHE A 70 -4.78 7.99 -3.00
N SER A 71 -5.51 7.50 -3.97
CA SER A 71 -6.96 7.37 -3.89
C SER A 71 -7.28 5.90 -4.09
N VAL A 72 -8.01 5.33 -3.15
CA VAL A 72 -8.24 3.88 -3.12
C VAL A 72 -9.74 3.60 -3.09
N ALA A 73 -10.18 2.72 -3.95
CA ALA A 73 -11.57 2.26 -3.97
C ALA A 73 -11.54 0.75 -4.24
N GLY A 74 -11.81 -0.04 -3.22
CA GLY A 74 -11.71 -1.49 -3.35
C GLY A 74 -10.30 -1.87 -3.74
N ASN A 75 -10.14 -2.63 -4.80
CA ASN A 75 -8.83 -3.04 -5.28
C ASN A 75 -8.21 -2.02 -6.22
N THR A 76 -8.90 -0.98 -6.55
CA THR A 76 -8.40 0.04 -7.47
C THR A 76 -7.62 1.07 -6.70
N VAL A 77 -6.52 1.51 -7.27
CA VAL A 77 -5.71 2.56 -6.65
C VAL A 77 -5.22 3.50 -7.73
N ILE A 78 -5.19 4.77 -7.39
CA ILE A 78 -4.61 5.80 -8.24
C ILE A 78 -3.61 6.57 -7.41
N PHE A 79 -2.45 6.81 -7.95
CA PHE A 79 -1.46 7.67 -7.32
C PHE A 79 -1.28 8.93 -8.18
N VAL A 80 -1.46 10.07 -7.55
CA VAL A 80 -1.24 11.34 -8.22
C VAL A 80 0.01 11.97 -7.60
N PRO A 81 1.08 12.13 -8.37
CA PRO A 81 2.27 12.78 -7.83
C PRO A 81 1.98 14.25 -7.57
N GLY A 82 2.47 14.73 -6.46
CA GLY A 82 2.41 16.14 -6.14
C GLY A 82 3.74 16.81 -6.46
N GLN A 83 4.12 17.73 -5.61
CA GLN A 83 5.35 18.47 -5.83
C GLN A 83 6.55 17.59 -5.52
N ILE A 84 7.47 17.50 -6.45
CA ILE A 84 8.74 16.80 -6.27
C ILE A 84 9.81 17.86 -6.07
N GLN A 85 10.57 17.73 -4.98
CA GLN A 85 11.61 18.70 -4.67
C GLN A 85 12.80 18.53 -5.58
N ASP A 86 13.21 19.65 -6.15
CA ASP A 86 14.34 19.62 -7.04
C ASP A 86 15.61 19.63 -6.21
N ARG A 87 16.33 18.55 -6.21
CA ARG A 87 17.60 18.41 -5.52
C ARG A 87 18.68 18.19 -6.55
N SER A 88 19.89 18.56 -6.19
CA SER A 88 21.04 18.31 -7.06
C SER A 88 21.35 16.83 -6.99
N CYS A 89 21.01 16.10 -7.99
CA CYS A 89 21.15 14.64 -8.02
C CYS A 89 22.04 14.20 -9.17
N PRO A 90 22.82 13.14 -8.97
CA PRO A 90 23.55 12.53 -10.08
C PRO A 90 22.54 12.10 -11.15
N PRO A 91 22.87 12.20 -12.43
CA PRO A 91 21.91 11.92 -13.49
C PRO A 91 21.27 10.56 -13.40
N ALA A 92 22.01 9.52 -13.04
CA ALA A 92 21.43 8.18 -12.96
C ALA A 92 20.37 8.09 -11.87
N ARG A 93 20.57 8.76 -10.73
CA ARG A 93 19.57 8.73 -9.66
C ARG A 93 18.38 9.60 -9.98
N ALA A 94 18.61 10.72 -10.65
CA ALA A 94 17.51 11.57 -11.09
C ALA A 94 16.62 10.81 -12.06
N GLN A 95 17.23 10.06 -12.97
CA GLN A 95 16.46 9.25 -13.92
C GLN A 95 15.70 8.13 -13.20
N ALA A 96 16.34 7.48 -12.23
CA ALA A 96 15.66 6.43 -11.46
C ALA A 96 14.48 7.01 -10.69
N ASP A 97 14.60 8.22 -10.15
CA ASP A 97 13.49 8.90 -9.47
C ASP A 97 12.33 9.16 -10.42
N ASP A 98 12.64 9.64 -11.63
CA ASP A 98 11.60 9.93 -12.61
C ASP A 98 10.88 8.65 -13.02
N GLU A 99 11.61 7.55 -13.16
CA GLU A 99 11.03 6.28 -13.51
C GLU A 99 10.14 5.74 -12.40
N LEU A 100 10.55 5.92 -11.15
CA LEU A 100 9.76 5.46 -10.02
C LEU A 100 8.47 6.26 -9.90
N VAL A 101 8.56 7.58 -10.03
CA VAL A 101 7.36 8.43 -9.97
C VAL A 101 6.41 8.07 -11.11
N ALA A 102 6.94 7.82 -12.31
CA ALA A 102 6.13 7.42 -13.45
C ALA A 102 5.45 6.07 -13.20
N ALA A 103 6.18 5.12 -12.61
CA ALA A 103 5.62 3.81 -12.29
C ALA A 103 4.51 3.93 -11.24
N LEU A 104 4.72 4.76 -10.22
CA LEU A 104 3.67 5.01 -9.22
C LEU A 104 2.44 5.62 -9.88
N GLY A 105 2.63 6.57 -10.79
CA GLY A 105 1.51 7.21 -11.46
C GLY A 105 0.78 6.32 -12.43
N SER A 106 1.31 5.13 -12.71
CA SER A 106 0.71 4.20 -13.67
C SER A 106 0.07 2.99 -13.02
N VAL A 107 0.08 2.89 -11.69
CA VAL A 107 -0.54 1.75 -11.02
C VAL A 107 -2.05 1.83 -11.14
N GLU A 108 -2.70 0.69 -11.15
CA GLU A 108 -4.14 0.60 -11.32
C GLU A 108 -4.82 -0.20 -10.23
N THR A 109 -4.17 -1.22 -9.74
CA THR A 109 -4.73 -2.07 -8.68
C THR A 109 -3.68 -2.35 -7.62
N TRP A 110 -4.13 -2.87 -6.49
CA TRP A 110 -3.23 -3.18 -5.41
C TRP A 110 -3.65 -4.46 -4.72
N LYS A 111 -2.70 -5.07 -4.04
CA LYS A 111 -3.00 -6.14 -3.11
C LYS A 111 -2.00 -6.07 -1.97
N ARG A 112 -2.43 -6.54 -0.83
CA ARG A 112 -1.56 -6.58 0.34
C ARG A 112 -1.54 -7.98 0.90
N GLN A 113 -0.36 -8.47 1.20
CA GLN A 113 -0.17 -9.76 1.83
C GLN A 113 0.77 -9.56 2.99
N GLY A 114 0.23 -9.54 4.20
CA GLY A 114 1.04 -9.29 5.39
C GLY A 114 1.71 -7.93 5.33
N ASP A 115 3.03 -7.94 5.35
CA ASP A 115 3.83 -6.72 5.34
C ASP A 115 4.10 -6.15 3.97
N VAL A 116 3.62 -6.81 2.93
CA VAL A 116 3.95 -6.43 1.55
C VAL A 116 2.75 -5.86 0.83
N LEU A 117 2.93 -4.66 0.30
CA LEU A 117 1.97 -4.02 -0.59
C LEU A 117 2.50 -4.14 -2.00
N THR A 118 1.71 -4.70 -2.90
CA THR A 118 2.05 -4.74 -4.32
C THR A 118 1.14 -3.77 -5.06
N LEU A 119 1.74 -2.82 -5.75
CA LEU A 119 1.01 -1.89 -6.62
C LEU A 119 1.18 -2.40 -8.03
N ILE A 120 0.07 -2.67 -8.70
CA ILE A 120 0.06 -3.36 -9.97
C ILE A 120 -0.26 -2.41 -11.09
N GLY A 121 0.62 -2.34 -12.06
CA GLY A 121 0.50 -1.55 -13.27
C GLY A 121 1.45 -2.12 -14.28
N PRO A 122 1.79 -1.39 -15.34
CA PRO A 122 2.75 -1.88 -16.32
C PRO A 122 4.10 -2.23 -15.70
N LYS A 123 4.44 -1.53 -14.62
CA LYS A 123 5.66 -1.82 -13.91
C LYS A 123 5.27 -2.02 -12.47
N PRO A 124 5.11 -3.24 -12.02
CA PRO A 124 4.65 -3.48 -10.65
C PRO A 124 5.70 -3.05 -9.62
N LEU A 125 5.21 -2.57 -8.48
CA LEU A 125 6.07 -2.10 -7.41
C LEU A 125 5.69 -2.84 -6.14
N ARG A 126 6.69 -3.28 -5.40
CA ARG A 126 6.47 -3.95 -4.12
C ARG A 126 7.10 -3.14 -3.01
N PHE A 127 6.33 -2.88 -1.99
CA PHE A 127 6.78 -2.16 -0.81
C PHE A 127 6.59 -3.05 0.41
N ARG A 128 7.50 -2.92 1.36
CA ARG A 128 7.42 -3.67 2.60
C ARG A 128 7.33 -2.70 3.75
N THR A 129 6.55 -3.01 4.76
CA THR A 129 6.46 -2.16 5.95
C THR A 129 7.84 -1.92 6.52
N THR A 130 8.13 -0.65 6.77
CA THR A 130 9.42 -0.26 7.34
C THR A 130 9.41 -0.53 8.83
N GLY A 131 10.53 -1.00 9.31
CA GLY A 131 10.67 -1.13 10.73
C GLY A 131 10.41 -2.53 11.20
N ASN A 132 10.91 -2.84 12.31
CA ASN A 132 10.85 -4.09 12.92
C ASN A 132 10.45 -5.22 12.22
#